data_9313db886feef6df4f8872c24f95ed60
#
_entry.id   9313db886feef6df4f8872c24f95ed60
#
_cell.length_a   1.000
_cell.length_b   1.000
_cell.length_c   1.000
_cell.angle_alpha   90.00
_cell.angle_beta   90.00
_cell.angle_gamma   90.00
#
_symmetry.space_group_name_H-M   'P 1'
#
loop_
_entity.id
_entity.type
_entity.pdbx_description
1 polymer ?
#
loop_
_entity_poly.entity_id
_entity_poly.type
_entity_poly.pdbx_seq_one_letter_code
_entity_poly.pdbx_strand_id
1 'polypeptide(L)'
;MPSFALKVTRSGLSGLGRLSPELAGKAAFRLFCLTPSRRPRGSKAKSAYMEGRQRLISAEQVMLSFPGGRATAYRLNGGAKGPRKRYLVVHGWGSSSEYMSELTVFLANTGAEVISLDLPGHGRSAGRFLNVRLAVSAIAAASARFGALDAAIGHSFGGASLALASAGFLPGIEPLQTERLVLIGAPSAMGWLFKDFGQLMGLGPATQMALEAEAGRVTGRALTAYDERRGILDPGLPVLVVHAEDDKEVSADHARAYAGGGGDVRLFWANGFGHRRIVSAAPVLEAISAFLSETVKTESSPEDGDGTVLSFYRSPVRRSS
;
A
#
# COMPACT_ATOMS: atom_id res chain seq x y z
N MET A 1 -25.52 1.24 15.49
CA MET A 1 -26.37 2.11 14.64
C MET A 1 -25.49 3.06 13.84
N PRO A 2 -25.80 3.36 12.54
CA PRO A 2 -25.03 4.33 11.77
C PRO A 2 -25.08 5.72 12.44
N SER A 3 -23.94 6.43 12.42
CA SER A 3 -23.84 7.79 12.98
C SER A 3 -24.80 8.75 12.27
N PHE A 4 -25.21 9.83 12.94
CA PHE A 4 -26.06 10.88 12.33
C PHE A 4 -25.46 11.41 11.03
N ALA A 5 -24.14 11.71 11.02
CA ALA A 5 -23.43 12.15 9.83
C ALA A 5 -23.56 11.15 8.66
N LEU A 6 -23.42 9.86 8.92
CA LEU A 6 -23.60 8.83 7.88
C LEU A 6 -25.01 8.81 7.32
N LYS A 7 -26.04 8.96 8.17
CA LYS A 7 -27.44 9.02 7.74
C LYS A 7 -27.69 10.22 6.82
N VAL A 8 -27.21 11.41 7.22
CA VAL A 8 -27.35 12.65 6.42
C VAL A 8 -26.65 12.49 5.06
N THR A 9 -25.42 11.97 5.06
CA THR A 9 -24.67 11.73 3.81
C THR A 9 -25.38 10.76 2.89
N ARG A 10 -25.91 9.64 3.40
CA ARG A 10 -26.72 8.68 2.64
C ARG A 10 -27.92 9.33 2.01
N SER A 11 -28.70 10.09 2.80
CA SER A 11 -29.90 10.78 2.31
C SER A 11 -29.56 11.82 1.23
N GLY A 12 -28.46 12.58 1.41
CA GLY A 12 -27.98 13.52 0.42
C GLY A 12 -27.56 12.86 -0.90
N LEU A 13 -26.78 11.78 -0.83
CA LEU A 13 -26.39 11.02 -2.03
C LEU A 13 -27.58 10.36 -2.71
N SER A 14 -28.53 9.80 -1.96
CA SER A 14 -29.76 9.20 -2.51
C SER A 14 -30.64 10.26 -3.20
N GLY A 15 -30.83 11.43 -2.59
CA GLY A 15 -31.57 12.55 -3.20
C GLY A 15 -30.89 13.03 -4.49
N LEU A 16 -29.59 13.26 -4.45
CA LEU A 16 -28.80 13.65 -5.63
C LEU A 16 -28.85 12.56 -6.71
N GLY A 17 -28.79 11.29 -6.34
CA GLY A 17 -28.84 10.16 -7.28
C GLY A 17 -30.16 10.01 -8.02
N ARG A 18 -31.27 10.47 -7.42
CA ARG A 18 -32.59 10.52 -8.11
C ARG A 18 -32.64 11.62 -9.16
N LEU A 19 -31.91 12.71 -8.94
CA LEU A 19 -31.84 13.86 -9.87
C LEU A 19 -30.78 13.63 -10.95
N SER A 20 -29.60 13.16 -10.57
CA SER A 20 -28.49 12.91 -11.47
C SER A 20 -27.57 11.83 -10.88
N PRO A 21 -27.65 10.58 -11.35
CA PRO A 21 -26.73 9.51 -10.95
C PRO A 21 -25.25 9.87 -11.18
N GLU A 22 -24.94 10.59 -12.26
CA GLU A 22 -23.56 11.01 -12.57
C GLU A 22 -22.99 11.97 -11.51
N LEU A 23 -23.76 13.00 -11.13
CA LEU A 23 -23.32 13.96 -10.11
C LEU A 23 -23.20 13.26 -8.74
N ALA A 24 -24.14 12.37 -8.43
CA ALA A 24 -24.06 11.57 -7.20
C ALA A 24 -22.84 10.62 -7.19
N GLY A 25 -22.53 9.99 -8.32
CA GLY A 25 -21.34 9.15 -8.48
C GLY A 25 -20.03 9.93 -8.29
N LYS A 26 -19.91 11.13 -8.88
CA LYS A 26 -18.77 12.03 -8.67
C LYS A 26 -18.65 12.48 -7.21
N ALA A 27 -19.76 12.82 -6.56
CA ALA A 27 -19.78 13.18 -5.15
C ALA A 27 -19.39 11.99 -4.25
N ALA A 28 -19.90 10.81 -4.54
CA ALA A 28 -19.56 9.55 -3.86
C ALA A 28 -18.08 9.21 -4.02
N PHE A 29 -17.51 9.36 -5.22
CA PHE A 29 -16.08 9.15 -5.46
C PHE A 29 -15.21 10.14 -4.65
N ARG A 30 -15.58 11.42 -4.62
CA ARG A 30 -14.87 12.39 -3.79
C ARG A 30 -14.93 12.03 -2.31
N LEU A 31 -16.07 11.56 -1.84
CA LEU A 31 -16.24 11.11 -0.46
C LEU A 31 -15.41 9.86 -0.17
N PHE A 32 -15.38 8.89 -1.10
CA PHE A 32 -14.54 7.70 -1.02
C PHE A 32 -13.06 8.05 -0.90
N CYS A 33 -12.59 9.04 -1.65
CA CYS A 33 -11.20 9.50 -1.65
C CYS A 33 -10.85 10.39 -0.44
N LEU A 34 -11.82 10.78 0.39
CA LEU A 34 -11.57 11.64 1.54
C LEU A 34 -10.79 10.88 2.62
N THR A 35 -9.59 11.38 2.93
CA THR A 35 -8.72 10.73 3.91
C THR A 35 -9.24 10.92 5.34
N PRO A 36 -9.01 9.94 6.24
CA PRO A 36 -9.39 10.06 7.63
C PRO A 36 -8.56 11.15 8.35
N SER A 37 -8.99 11.50 9.56
CA SER A 37 -8.25 12.45 10.40
C SER A 37 -6.82 11.96 10.67
N ARG A 38 -5.84 12.84 10.47
CA ARG A 38 -4.43 12.59 10.78
C ARG A 38 -4.14 12.51 12.29
N ARG A 39 -5.09 12.96 13.12
CA ARG A 39 -4.93 12.91 14.57
C ARG A 39 -5.23 11.50 15.05
N PRO A 40 -4.27 10.84 15.74
CA PRO A 40 -4.50 9.50 16.26
C PRO A 40 -5.64 9.52 17.30
N ARG A 41 -6.51 8.50 17.23
CA ARG A 41 -7.64 8.33 18.15
C ARG A 41 -7.34 7.21 19.15
N GLY A 42 -7.56 7.50 20.43
CA GLY A 42 -7.30 6.56 21.52
C GLY A 42 -5.83 6.51 21.97
N SER A 43 -5.59 5.98 23.17
CA SER A 43 -4.26 5.98 23.83
C SER A 43 -3.22 5.17 23.04
N LYS A 44 -3.57 3.95 22.63
CA LYS A 44 -2.66 3.07 21.87
C LYS A 44 -2.18 3.69 20.56
N ALA A 45 -3.10 4.29 19.78
CA ALA A 45 -2.73 4.94 18.54
C ALA A 45 -1.88 6.20 18.77
N LYS A 46 -2.14 6.96 19.84
CA LYS A 46 -1.32 8.10 20.24
C LYS A 46 0.09 7.67 20.65
N SER A 47 0.22 6.62 21.47
CA SER A 47 1.54 6.08 21.88
C SER A 47 2.35 5.65 20.67
N ALA A 48 1.80 4.79 19.82
CA ALA A 48 2.47 4.32 18.61
C ALA A 48 2.88 5.47 17.66
N TYR A 49 2.02 6.49 17.53
CA TYR A 49 2.34 7.68 16.73
C TYR A 49 3.51 8.48 17.34
N MET A 50 3.50 8.71 18.66
CA MET A 50 4.56 9.46 19.34
C MET A 50 5.89 8.72 19.32
N GLU A 51 5.87 7.41 19.54
CA GLU A 51 7.04 6.55 19.41
C GLU A 51 7.61 6.58 17.98
N GLY A 52 6.73 6.44 16.99
CA GLY A 52 7.13 6.52 15.58
C GLY A 52 7.72 7.88 15.22
N ARG A 53 7.12 8.96 15.72
CA ARG A 53 7.66 10.32 15.54
C ARG A 53 9.04 10.47 16.17
N GLN A 54 9.27 9.89 17.35
CA GLN A 54 10.57 9.90 18.00
C GLN A 54 11.61 9.12 17.20
N ARG A 55 11.23 7.94 16.66
CA ARG A 55 12.13 7.14 15.80
C ARG A 55 12.54 7.88 14.53
N LEU A 56 11.67 8.73 13.98
CA LEU A 56 11.94 9.50 12.76
C LEU A 56 12.49 10.91 13.02
N ILE A 57 12.88 11.24 14.27
CA ILE A 57 13.29 12.60 14.64
C ILE A 57 14.53 13.08 13.90
N SER A 58 15.45 12.17 13.59
CA SER A 58 16.68 12.44 12.85
C SER A 58 16.55 12.34 11.33
N ALA A 59 15.38 11.94 10.83
CA ALA A 59 15.16 11.82 9.39
C ALA A 59 15.09 13.19 8.71
N GLU A 60 15.76 13.33 7.58
CA GLU A 60 15.61 14.47 6.68
C GLU A 60 14.19 14.47 6.12
N GLN A 61 13.46 15.59 6.26
CA GLN A 61 12.16 15.74 5.65
C GLN A 61 12.29 16.39 4.27
N VAL A 62 11.87 15.67 3.24
CA VAL A 62 11.93 16.13 1.85
C VAL A 62 10.51 16.29 1.32
N MET A 63 10.23 17.49 0.79
CA MET A 63 8.96 17.75 0.12
C MET A 63 9.05 17.37 -1.35
N LEU A 64 8.12 16.57 -1.81
CA LEU A 64 7.99 16.12 -3.20
C LEU A 64 6.79 16.81 -3.83
N SER A 65 6.98 17.40 -5.01
CA SER A 65 5.91 17.98 -5.81
C SER A 65 5.65 17.13 -7.05
N PHE A 66 4.38 16.93 -7.39
CA PHE A 66 3.95 16.17 -8.57
C PHE A 66 2.62 16.72 -9.09
N PRO A 67 2.21 16.40 -10.31
CA PRO A 67 0.91 16.82 -10.84
C PRO A 67 -0.24 16.34 -9.94
N GLY A 68 -0.98 17.30 -9.36
CA GLY A 68 -2.10 17.03 -8.46
C GLY A 68 -1.79 17.06 -6.97
N GLY A 69 -0.52 17.27 -6.54
CA GLY A 69 -0.26 17.36 -5.11
C GLY A 69 1.19 17.53 -4.67
N ARG A 70 1.33 17.45 -3.35
CA ARG A 70 2.63 17.42 -2.66
C ARG A 70 2.61 16.32 -1.62
N ALA A 71 3.74 15.60 -1.50
CA ALA A 71 3.96 14.57 -0.49
C ALA A 71 5.20 14.90 0.34
N THR A 72 5.28 14.36 1.55
CA THR A 72 6.44 14.45 2.43
C THR A 72 7.09 13.08 2.51
N ALA A 73 8.41 13.03 2.33
CA ALA A 73 9.21 11.85 2.56
C ALA A 73 10.15 12.09 3.75
N TYR A 74 10.40 11.03 4.52
CA TYR A 74 11.40 10.98 5.58
C TYR A 74 12.58 10.13 5.09
N ARG A 75 13.75 10.74 5.01
CA ARG A 75 14.95 10.11 4.49
C ARG A 75 15.93 9.83 5.63
N LEU A 76 16.28 8.58 5.81
CA LEU A 76 17.30 8.13 6.77
C LEU A 76 18.57 7.73 6.02
N ASN A 77 19.73 7.98 6.62
CA ASN A 77 21.08 7.67 6.08
C ASN A 77 21.41 8.32 4.72
N GLY A 78 20.66 9.34 4.27
CA GLY A 78 20.85 9.97 2.98
C GLY A 78 22.19 10.70 2.80
N GLY A 79 22.79 11.16 3.90
CA GLY A 79 24.07 11.92 3.88
C GLY A 79 25.33 11.06 4.02
N ALA A 80 25.21 9.77 4.27
CA ALA A 80 26.38 8.92 4.46
C ALA A 80 27.08 8.62 3.12
N LYS A 81 28.42 8.52 3.12
CA LYS A 81 29.25 8.31 1.93
C LYS A 81 29.33 6.83 1.53
N GLY A 82 29.48 6.56 0.23
CA GLY A 82 29.68 5.23 -0.35
C GLY A 82 28.41 4.61 -0.95
N PRO A 83 28.55 3.53 -1.74
CA PRO A 83 27.43 2.80 -2.32
C PRO A 83 26.60 2.14 -1.22
N ARG A 84 25.30 2.21 -1.34
CA ARG A 84 24.38 1.61 -0.38
C ARG A 84 23.08 1.26 -1.06
N LYS A 85 22.38 0.28 -0.49
CA LYS A 85 21.03 -0.06 -0.89
C LYS A 85 20.08 1.09 -0.56
N ARG A 86 19.10 1.32 -1.44
CA ARG A 86 18.07 2.35 -1.27
C ARG A 86 16.69 1.72 -1.27
N TYR A 87 15.93 1.97 -0.21
CA TYR A 87 14.61 1.39 -0.02
C TYR A 87 13.55 2.46 0.10
N LEU A 88 12.41 2.26 -0.58
CA LEU A 88 11.21 3.08 -0.44
C LEU A 88 10.18 2.32 0.42
N VAL A 89 9.68 2.96 1.48
CA VAL A 89 8.63 2.42 2.36
C VAL A 89 7.35 3.24 2.19
N VAL A 90 6.22 2.58 1.90
CA VAL A 90 4.92 3.23 1.64
C VAL A 90 3.84 2.64 2.54
N HIS A 91 3.20 3.50 3.34
CA HIS A 91 2.14 3.11 4.28
C HIS A 91 0.78 2.87 3.62
N GLY A 92 -0.16 2.26 4.36
CA GLY A 92 -1.54 2.02 3.95
C GLY A 92 -2.49 3.20 4.18
N TRP A 93 -3.75 3.04 3.77
CA TRP A 93 -4.83 4.00 3.99
C TRP A 93 -5.05 4.27 5.48
N GLY A 94 -5.17 5.53 5.85
CA GLY A 94 -5.37 5.94 7.25
C GLY A 94 -4.15 5.80 8.16
N SER A 95 -2.97 5.50 7.59
CA SER A 95 -1.69 5.36 8.27
C SER A 95 -0.75 6.54 7.95
N SER A 96 0.52 6.44 8.32
CA SER A 96 1.56 7.43 8.01
C SER A 96 2.96 6.80 8.24
N SER A 97 4.00 7.53 7.88
CA SER A 97 5.39 7.11 8.09
C SER A 97 5.70 6.79 9.55
N GLU A 98 5.05 7.45 10.51
CA GLU A 98 5.24 7.17 11.94
C GLU A 98 4.83 5.74 12.30
N TYR A 99 3.76 5.19 11.69
CA TYR A 99 3.34 3.81 11.93
C TYR A 99 4.17 2.77 11.19
N MET A 100 4.99 3.20 10.21
CA MET A 100 5.97 2.36 9.51
C MET A 100 7.38 2.52 10.07
N SER A 101 7.56 3.33 11.11
CA SER A 101 8.87 3.75 11.61
C SER A 101 9.74 2.61 12.11
N GLU A 102 9.15 1.56 12.68
CA GLU A 102 9.89 0.40 13.17
C GLU A 102 10.55 -0.35 12.00
N LEU A 103 9.79 -0.67 10.96
CA LEU A 103 10.33 -1.23 9.71
C LEU A 103 11.37 -0.29 9.07
N THR A 104 11.06 1.02 9.01
CA THR A 104 11.94 2.02 8.40
C THR A 104 13.30 2.07 9.10
N VAL A 105 13.31 2.14 10.44
CA VAL A 105 14.54 2.19 11.23
C VAL A 105 15.28 0.84 11.22
N PHE A 106 14.54 -0.27 11.27
CA PHE A 106 15.12 -1.60 11.14
C PHE A 106 15.93 -1.73 9.84
N LEU A 107 15.35 -1.31 8.71
CA LEU A 107 16.03 -1.30 7.42
C LEU A 107 17.19 -0.31 7.38
N ALA A 108 17.06 0.88 7.98
CA ALA A 108 18.14 1.86 8.05
C ALA A 108 19.34 1.36 8.87
N ASN A 109 19.11 0.55 9.89
CA ASN A 109 20.15 -0.06 10.71
C ASN A 109 21.01 -1.09 9.95
N THR A 110 20.55 -1.58 8.79
CA THR A 110 21.38 -2.39 7.88
C THR A 110 22.41 -1.57 7.10
N GLY A 111 22.42 -0.24 7.26
CA GLY A 111 23.25 0.70 6.49
C GLY A 111 22.58 1.23 5.22
N ALA A 112 21.38 0.80 4.92
CA ALA A 112 20.62 1.26 3.75
C ALA A 112 20.15 2.73 3.91
N GLU A 113 20.01 3.42 2.79
CA GLU A 113 19.25 4.65 2.69
C GLU A 113 17.77 4.28 2.61
N VAL A 114 16.95 4.77 3.55
CA VAL A 114 15.52 4.43 3.59
C VAL A 114 14.69 5.70 3.47
N ILE A 115 13.76 5.67 2.53
CA ILE A 115 12.79 6.73 2.26
C ILE A 115 11.42 6.25 2.71
N SER A 116 10.84 6.82 3.76
CA SER A 116 9.45 6.55 4.16
C SER A 116 8.55 7.67 3.64
N LEU A 117 7.57 7.31 2.80
CA LEU A 117 6.72 8.26 2.10
C LEU A 117 5.36 8.39 2.77
N ASP A 118 5.00 9.60 3.19
CA ASP A 118 3.62 9.93 3.53
C ASP A 118 2.81 10.15 2.25
N LEU A 119 1.79 9.33 2.03
CA LEU A 119 0.88 9.47 0.89
C LEU A 119 0.05 10.76 0.97
N PRO A 120 -0.42 11.33 -0.15
CA PRO A 120 -1.27 12.52 -0.14
C PRO A 120 -2.44 12.41 0.83
N GLY A 121 -2.69 13.49 1.56
CA GLY A 121 -3.74 13.53 2.58
C GLY A 121 -3.40 12.87 3.91
N HIS A 122 -2.26 12.21 4.05
CA HIS A 122 -1.82 11.49 5.25
C HIS A 122 -0.56 12.13 5.86
N GLY A 123 -0.25 11.78 7.10
CA GLY A 123 0.93 12.24 7.82
C GLY A 123 1.16 13.75 7.66
N ARG A 124 2.33 14.15 7.17
CA ARG A 124 2.68 15.55 6.86
C ARG A 124 2.43 15.95 5.41
N SER A 125 1.98 15.03 4.56
CA SER A 125 1.66 15.33 3.16
C SER A 125 0.46 16.26 3.01
N ALA A 126 0.46 17.07 1.96
CA ALA A 126 -0.61 18.03 1.70
C ALA A 126 -1.93 17.35 1.28
N GLY A 127 -3.02 18.12 1.30
CA GLY A 127 -4.32 17.69 0.82
C GLY A 127 -5.17 16.95 1.86
N ARG A 128 -6.33 16.50 1.40
CA ARG A 128 -7.32 15.72 2.18
C ARG A 128 -7.93 14.58 1.35
N PHE A 129 -7.38 14.32 0.19
CA PHE A 129 -7.85 13.29 -0.72
C PHE A 129 -6.70 12.38 -1.10
N LEU A 130 -7.01 11.10 -1.24
CA LEU A 130 -6.12 10.10 -1.79
C LEU A 130 -6.91 9.20 -2.74
N ASN A 131 -6.35 8.93 -3.89
CA ASN A 131 -6.76 7.87 -4.81
C ASN A 131 -5.51 7.20 -5.39
N VAL A 132 -5.69 6.14 -6.14
CA VAL A 132 -4.58 5.37 -6.71
C VAL A 132 -3.67 6.25 -7.59
N ARG A 133 -4.22 7.14 -8.43
CA ARG A 133 -3.41 8.03 -9.27
C ARG A 133 -2.53 8.95 -8.44
N LEU A 134 -3.08 9.57 -7.38
CA LEU A 134 -2.30 10.43 -6.49
C LEU A 134 -1.21 9.65 -5.74
N ALA A 135 -1.51 8.42 -5.30
CA ALA A 135 -0.53 7.56 -4.64
C ALA A 135 0.62 7.20 -5.58
N VAL A 136 0.32 6.72 -6.78
CA VAL A 136 1.33 6.34 -7.77
C VAL A 136 2.12 7.56 -8.25
N SER A 137 1.48 8.74 -8.39
CA SER A 137 2.20 9.98 -8.72
C SER A 137 3.18 10.40 -7.61
N ALA A 138 2.81 10.21 -6.32
CA ALA A 138 3.71 10.49 -5.21
C ALA A 138 4.90 9.49 -5.16
N ILE A 139 4.64 8.22 -5.46
CA ILE A 139 5.67 7.18 -5.58
C ILE A 139 6.63 7.51 -6.73
N ALA A 140 6.12 7.87 -7.90
CA ALA A 140 6.94 8.27 -9.05
C ALA A 140 7.78 9.52 -8.72
N ALA A 141 7.22 10.50 -8.01
CA ALA A 141 7.97 11.68 -7.57
C ALA A 141 9.08 11.32 -6.56
N ALA A 142 8.86 10.32 -5.70
CA ALA A 142 9.90 9.82 -4.81
C ALA A 142 11.02 9.13 -5.61
N SER A 143 10.69 8.25 -6.55
CA SER A 143 11.65 7.61 -7.44
C SER A 143 12.46 8.64 -8.25
N ALA A 144 11.79 9.62 -8.85
CA ALA A 144 12.46 10.69 -9.62
C ALA A 144 13.41 11.53 -8.73
N ARG A 145 13.05 11.78 -7.47
CA ARG A 145 13.85 12.59 -6.54
C ARG A 145 15.05 11.85 -5.95
N PHE A 146 14.91 10.58 -5.66
CA PHE A 146 15.93 9.80 -4.94
C PHE A 146 16.72 8.86 -5.86
N GLY A 147 16.24 8.61 -7.08
CA GLY A 147 16.87 7.73 -8.07
C GLY A 147 16.44 6.27 -7.92
N ALA A 148 17.19 5.37 -8.56
CA ALA A 148 16.90 3.94 -8.59
C ALA A 148 16.78 3.34 -7.18
N LEU A 149 15.82 2.43 -7.03
CA LEU A 149 15.52 1.74 -5.77
C LEU A 149 15.96 0.29 -5.85
N ASP A 150 16.70 -0.17 -4.85
CA ASP A 150 16.98 -1.61 -4.71
C ASP A 150 15.75 -2.38 -4.22
N ALA A 151 14.85 -1.73 -3.47
CA ALA A 151 13.56 -2.31 -3.15
C ALA A 151 12.50 -1.24 -2.84
N ALA A 152 11.23 -1.63 -3.07
CA ALA A 152 10.07 -0.89 -2.60
C ALA A 152 9.20 -1.78 -1.71
N ILE A 153 8.84 -1.28 -0.53
CA ILE A 153 8.12 -2.01 0.50
C ILE A 153 6.82 -1.28 0.81
N GLY A 154 5.68 -1.91 0.64
CA GLY A 154 4.39 -1.27 0.84
C GLY A 154 3.44 -2.07 1.71
N HIS A 155 2.73 -1.36 2.60
CA HIS A 155 1.68 -1.93 3.43
C HIS A 155 0.30 -1.61 2.86
N SER A 156 -0.59 -2.61 2.78
CA SER A 156 -2.00 -2.43 2.43
C SER A 156 -2.18 -1.64 1.12
N PHE A 157 -2.90 -0.54 1.12
CA PHE A 157 -3.07 0.35 -0.02
C PHE A 157 -1.73 0.85 -0.61
N GLY A 158 -0.70 1.07 0.24
CA GLY A 158 0.64 1.41 -0.22
C GLY A 158 1.29 0.28 -1.02
N GLY A 159 1.11 -0.97 -0.60
CA GLY A 159 1.56 -2.15 -1.33
C GLY A 159 0.87 -2.30 -2.69
N ALA A 160 -0.48 -2.20 -2.71
CA ALA A 160 -1.24 -2.19 -3.96
C ALA A 160 -0.81 -1.06 -4.91
N SER A 161 -0.52 0.13 -4.35
CA SER A 161 -0.05 1.28 -5.15
C SER A 161 1.34 1.04 -5.73
N LEU A 162 2.25 0.37 -4.99
CA LEU A 162 3.57 -0.02 -5.49
C LEU A 162 3.47 -1.07 -6.59
N ALA A 163 2.61 -2.08 -6.43
CA ALA A 163 2.36 -3.09 -7.48
C ALA A 163 1.85 -2.46 -8.77
N LEU A 164 0.93 -1.49 -8.68
CA LEU A 164 0.44 -0.73 -9.82
C LEU A 164 1.50 0.19 -10.43
N ALA A 165 2.35 0.77 -9.59
CA ALA A 165 3.44 1.65 -10.05
C ALA A 165 4.52 0.85 -10.78
N SER A 166 4.97 -0.29 -10.25
CA SER A 166 5.97 -1.15 -10.90
C SER A 166 5.48 -1.73 -12.23
N ALA A 167 4.18 -2.06 -12.31
CA ALA A 167 3.55 -2.54 -13.54
C ALA A 167 3.31 -1.45 -14.61
N GLY A 168 3.64 -0.18 -14.35
CA GLY A 168 3.33 0.90 -15.28
C GLY A 168 1.83 1.03 -15.58
N PHE A 169 0.99 0.69 -14.60
CA PHE A 169 -0.44 0.52 -14.84
C PHE A 169 -1.18 1.81 -15.18
N LEU A 170 -0.74 2.94 -14.68
CA LEU A 170 -1.44 4.20 -14.85
C LEU A 170 -0.90 5.00 -16.05
N PRO A 171 -1.72 5.31 -17.05
CA PRO A 171 -1.28 6.07 -18.21
C PRO A 171 -0.66 7.42 -17.82
N GLY A 172 0.48 7.77 -18.44
CA GLY A 172 1.16 9.05 -18.25
C GLY A 172 1.90 9.18 -16.92
N ILE A 173 2.15 8.08 -16.22
CA ILE A 173 3.06 8.02 -15.06
C ILE A 173 4.11 6.95 -15.38
N GLU A 174 5.39 7.33 -15.24
CA GLU A 174 6.51 6.43 -15.48
C GLU A 174 6.47 5.24 -14.50
N PRO A 175 6.73 4.00 -14.98
CA PRO A 175 6.82 2.84 -14.12
C PRO A 175 7.88 2.99 -13.04
N LEU A 176 7.57 2.50 -11.84
CA LEU A 176 8.53 2.46 -10.75
C LEU A 176 9.67 1.49 -11.07
N GLN A 177 10.89 1.99 -11.12
CA GLN A 177 12.08 1.18 -11.28
C GLN A 177 12.58 0.71 -9.92
N THR A 178 12.50 -0.58 -9.66
CA THR A 178 12.97 -1.22 -8.43
C THR A 178 13.45 -2.64 -8.71
N GLU A 179 14.47 -3.10 -7.99
CA GLU A 179 15.00 -4.46 -8.15
C GLU A 179 14.16 -5.50 -7.41
N ARG A 180 13.40 -5.10 -6.39
CA ARG A 180 12.56 -5.98 -5.56
C ARG A 180 11.32 -5.27 -5.07
N LEU A 181 10.30 -6.07 -4.80
CA LEU A 181 9.04 -5.57 -4.25
C LEU A 181 8.63 -6.37 -3.01
N VAL A 182 8.20 -5.68 -1.95
CA VAL A 182 7.63 -6.31 -0.76
C VAL A 182 6.21 -5.79 -0.55
N LEU A 183 5.24 -6.69 -0.54
CA LEU A 183 3.82 -6.40 -0.41
C LEU A 183 3.30 -6.95 0.92
N ILE A 184 3.02 -6.08 1.89
CA ILE A 184 2.57 -6.47 3.23
C ILE A 184 1.08 -6.23 3.35
N GLY A 185 0.25 -7.27 3.49
CA GLY A 185 -1.20 -7.16 3.62
C GLY A 185 -1.86 -6.39 2.47
N ALA A 186 -1.30 -6.48 1.26
CA ALA A 186 -1.71 -5.68 0.11
C ALA A 186 -2.88 -6.32 -0.64
N PRO A 187 -3.94 -5.56 -0.98
CA PRO A 187 -4.99 -6.06 -1.87
C PRO A 187 -4.49 -6.18 -3.31
N SER A 188 -4.80 -7.30 -3.97
CA SER A 188 -4.49 -7.56 -5.39
C SER A 188 -5.57 -7.04 -6.33
N ALA A 189 -6.75 -6.70 -5.80
CA ALA A 189 -7.90 -6.17 -6.51
C ALA A 189 -8.49 -4.99 -5.74
N MET A 190 -9.17 -4.08 -6.42
CA MET A 190 -9.69 -2.85 -5.81
C MET A 190 -11.21 -2.69 -5.96
N GLY A 191 -11.86 -3.45 -6.84
CA GLY A 191 -13.28 -3.31 -7.15
C GLY A 191 -14.21 -3.57 -5.97
N TRP A 192 -13.85 -4.50 -5.09
CA TRP A 192 -14.61 -4.80 -3.88
C TRP A 192 -14.74 -3.60 -2.94
N LEU A 193 -13.71 -2.73 -2.85
CA LEU A 193 -13.74 -1.52 -2.02
C LEU A 193 -14.86 -0.56 -2.46
N PHE A 194 -15.07 -0.43 -3.77
CA PHE A 194 -16.12 0.42 -4.32
C PHE A 194 -17.50 -0.17 -4.08
N LYS A 195 -17.64 -1.50 -4.16
CA LYS A 195 -18.89 -2.22 -3.85
C LYS A 195 -19.24 -2.05 -2.37
N ASP A 196 -18.30 -2.30 -1.46
CA ASP A 196 -18.51 -2.16 -0.02
C ASP A 196 -18.85 -0.72 0.36
N PHE A 197 -18.16 0.25 -0.24
CA PHE A 197 -18.46 1.66 -0.03
C PHE A 197 -19.86 2.01 -0.53
N GLY A 198 -20.24 1.54 -1.71
CA GLY A 198 -21.59 1.75 -2.26
C GLY A 198 -22.68 1.17 -1.37
N GLN A 199 -22.50 -0.03 -0.86
CA GLN A 199 -23.41 -0.66 0.11
C GLN A 199 -23.45 0.16 1.41
N LEU A 200 -22.28 0.53 1.94
CA LEU A 200 -22.20 1.37 3.14
C LEU A 200 -22.93 2.69 2.94
N MET A 201 -22.86 3.29 1.77
CA MET A 201 -23.51 4.59 1.46
C MET A 201 -24.95 4.43 0.97
N GLY A 202 -25.44 3.21 0.72
CA GLY A 202 -26.78 2.93 0.22
C GLY A 202 -26.99 3.49 -1.20
N LEU A 203 -25.98 3.37 -2.06
CA LEU A 203 -26.06 3.85 -3.44
C LEU A 203 -26.98 2.94 -4.27
N GLY A 204 -27.86 3.56 -5.06
CA GLY A 204 -28.61 2.82 -6.09
C GLY A 204 -27.72 2.41 -7.26
N PRO A 205 -28.17 1.40 -8.08
CA PRO A 205 -27.34 0.82 -9.14
C PRO A 205 -26.75 1.84 -10.13
N ALA A 206 -27.51 2.81 -10.59
CA ALA A 206 -27.05 3.84 -11.51
C ALA A 206 -25.96 4.75 -10.88
N THR A 207 -26.11 5.10 -9.60
CA THR A 207 -25.09 5.89 -8.87
C THR A 207 -23.83 5.05 -8.60
N GLN A 208 -23.98 3.75 -8.32
CA GLN A 208 -22.84 2.84 -8.17
C GLN A 208 -22.04 2.75 -9.48
N MET A 209 -22.70 2.55 -10.61
CA MET A 209 -22.02 2.54 -11.91
C MET A 209 -21.32 3.87 -12.20
N ALA A 210 -21.93 5.01 -11.86
CA ALA A 210 -21.33 6.33 -12.03
C ALA A 210 -20.13 6.56 -11.11
N LEU A 211 -20.14 6.05 -9.88
CA LEU A 211 -19.00 6.03 -8.97
C LEU A 211 -17.80 5.25 -9.57
N GLU A 212 -18.06 4.06 -10.09
CA GLU A 212 -17.04 3.20 -10.70
C GLU A 212 -16.50 3.80 -12.01
N ALA A 213 -17.37 4.40 -12.82
CA ALA A 213 -16.97 5.14 -14.02
C ALA A 213 -16.09 6.35 -13.70
N GLU A 214 -16.40 7.10 -12.61
CA GLU A 214 -15.56 8.22 -12.18
C GLU A 214 -14.19 7.75 -11.67
N ALA A 215 -14.13 6.62 -10.97
CA ALA A 215 -12.86 6.00 -10.60
C ALA A 215 -12.03 5.66 -11.84
N GLY A 216 -12.64 5.06 -12.87
CA GLY A 216 -12.01 4.75 -14.14
C GLY A 216 -11.52 6.00 -14.87
N ARG A 217 -12.33 7.07 -14.90
CA ARG A 217 -11.95 8.36 -15.51
C ARG A 217 -10.72 8.99 -14.83
N VAL A 218 -10.67 8.97 -13.51
CA VAL A 218 -9.55 9.55 -12.74
C VAL A 218 -8.27 8.75 -12.93
N THR A 219 -8.37 7.44 -12.99
CA THR A 219 -7.20 6.56 -13.13
C THR A 219 -6.77 6.34 -14.58
N GLY A 220 -7.64 6.64 -15.54
CA GLY A 220 -7.40 6.41 -16.97
C GLY A 220 -7.58 4.94 -17.39
N ARG A 221 -8.15 4.08 -16.51
CA ARG A 221 -8.46 2.68 -16.80
C ARG A 221 -9.75 2.27 -16.12
N ALA A 222 -10.53 1.42 -16.76
CA ALA A 222 -11.75 0.85 -16.16
C ALA A 222 -11.43 0.11 -14.86
N LEU A 223 -12.35 0.17 -13.89
CA LEU A 223 -12.15 -0.46 -12.58
C LEU A 223 -11.93 -1.98 -12.71
N THR A 224 -12.65 -2.64 -13.64
CA THR A 224 -12.48 -4.06 -13.96
C THR A 224 -11.05 -4.43 -14.34
N ALA A 225 -10.32 -3.52 -14.99
CA ALA A 225 -8.92 -3.73 -15.33
C ALA A 225 -8.00 -3.91 -14.09
N TYR A 226 -8.44 -3.50 -12.90
CA TYR A 226 -7.73 -3.73 -11.64
C TYR A 226 -8.00 -5.11 -11.06
N ASP A 227 -9.16 -5.70 -11.38
CA ASP A 227 -9.63 -6.98 -10.82
C ASP A 227 -9.28 -8.16 -11.72
N GLU A 228 -9.18 -7.94 -13.05
CA GLU A 228 -8.92 -8.98 -14.05
C GLU A 228 -7.45 -9.41 -14.12
N ARG A 229 -6.58 -8.82 -13.32
CA ARG A 229 -5.14 -9.02 -13.41
C ARG A 229 -4.65 -10.19 -12.58
N ARG A 230 -4.67 -11.33 -13.20
CA ARG A 230 -3.70 -12.37 -12.90
C ARG A 230 -2.36 -11.93 -13.51
N GLY A 231 -1.34 -11.66 -12.67
CA GLY A 231 -0.01 -11.27 -13.15
C GLY A 231 0.20 -9.75 -13.40
N ILE A 232 -0.31 -8.89 -12.49
CA ILE A 232 0.04 -7.46 -12.52
C ILE A 232 1.54 -7.22 -12.33
N LEU A 233 2.24 -8.16 -11.70
CA LEU A 233 3.66 -8.05 -11.41
C LEU A 233 4.47 -8.45 -12.64
N ASP A 234 5.58 -7.76 -12.88
CA ASP A 234 6.55 -8.18 -13.88
C ASP A 234 7.10 -9.57 -13.48
N PRO A 235 7.03 -10.58 -14.37
CA PRO A 235 7.54 -11.91 -14.07
C PRO A 235 9.02 -11.95 -13.67
N GLY A 236 9.82 -11.00 -14.13
CA GLY A 236 11.24 -10.87 -13.79
C GLY A 236 11.52 -10.12 -12.48
N LEU A 237 10.49 -9.52 -11.85
CA LEU A 237 10.66 -8.77 -10.61
C LEU A 237 10.49 -9.71 -9.41
N PRO A 238 11.52 -9.92 -8.58
CA PRO A 238 11.38 -10.68 -7.34
C PRO A 238 10.43 -9.99 -6.36
N VAL A 239 9.42 -10.72 -5.88
CA VAL A 239 8.39 -10.18 -4.98
C VAL A 239 8.24 -11.05 -3.74
N LEU A 240 8.27 -10.42 -2.56
CA LEU A 240 7.85 -11.02 -1.31
C LEU A 240 6.46 -10.53 -0.93
N VAL A 241 5.51 -11.43 -0.87
CA VAL A 241 4.17 -11.16 -0.34
C VAL A 241 4.11 -11.61 1.11
N VAL A 242 3.86 -10.69 2.02
CA VAL A 242 3.69 -10.95 3.46
C VAL A 242 2.23 -10.76 3.81
N HIS A 243 1.58 -11.77 4.37
CA HIS A 243 0.17 -11.70 4.75
C HIS A 243 -0.13 -12.52 5.99
N ALA A 244 -1.26 -12.25 6.64
CA ALA A 244 -1.75 -13.05 7.75
C ALA A 244 -3.14 -13.63 7.39
N GLU A 245 -3.35 -14.91 7.60
CA GLU A 245 -4.67 -15.54 7.36
C GLU A 245 -5.75 -15.00 8.30
N ASP A 246 -5.34 -14.48 9.46
CA ASP A 246 -6.20 -13.80 10.43
C ASP A 246 -6.39 -12.29 10.16
N ASP A 247 -5.97 -11.79 8.99
CA ASP A 247 -6.21 -10.42 8.56
C ASP A 247 -7.72 -10.17 8.35
N LYS A 248 -8.28 -9.23 9.12
CA LYS A 248 -9.71 -8.88 9.08
C LYS A 248 -10.04 -7.70 8.18
N GLU A 249 -9.01 -7.05 7.61
CA GLU A 249 -9.18 -5.87 6.75
C GLU A 249 -8.98 -6.22 5.26
N VAL A 250 -8.04 -7.13 4.97
CA VAL A 250 -7.75 -7.61 3.61
C VAL A 250 -7.69 -9.14 3.62
N SER A 251 -8.53 -9.79 2.82
CA SER A 251 -8.59 -11.26 2.74
C SER A 251 -7.24 -11.85 2.31
N ALA A 252 -6.87 -12.97 2.91
CA ALA A 252 -5.70 -13.77 2.51
C ALA A 252 -5.73 -14.24 1.05
N ASP A 253 -6.90 -14.23 0.41
CA ASP A 253 -7.04 -14.56 -1.00
C ASP A 253 -6.31 -13.58 -1.92
N HIS A 254 -6.12 -12.35 -1.47
CA HIS A 254 -5.30 -11.39 -2.21
C HIS A 254 -3.81 -11.80 -2.26
N ALA A 255 -3.29 -12.36 -1.17
CA ALA A 255 -1.92 -12.88 -1.14
C ALA A 255 -1.78 -14.11 -2.05
N ARG A 256 -2.77 -15.03 -2.00
CA ARG A 256 -2.83 -16.20 -2.90
C ARG A 256 -2.93 -15.78 -4.37
N ALA A 257 -3.69 -14.72 -4.66
CA ALA A 257 -3.81 -14.18 -6.01
C ALA A 257 -2.49 -13.61 -6.56
N TYR A 258 -1.71 -12.90 -5.72
CA TYR A 258 -0.36 -12.48 -6.10
C TYR A 258 0.55 -13.70 -6.38
N ALA A 259 0.58 -14.67 -5.48
CA ALA A 259 1.42 -15.87 -5.61
C ALA A 259 1.01 -16.75 -6.81
N GLY A 260 -0.28 -16.80 -7.14
CA GLY A 260 -0.81 -17.55 -8.29
C GLY A 260 -0.69 -16.81 -9.63
N GLY A 261 -0.19 -15.57 -9.64
CA GLY A 261 -0.07 -14.74 -10.85
C GLY A 261 1.15 -15.07 -11.74
N GLY A 262 2.02 -15.95 -11.29
CA GLY A 262 3.29 -16.27 -11.97
C GLY A 262 4.44 -15.35 -11.57
N GLY A 263 5.65 -15.64 -12.08
CA GLY A 263 6.87 -14.90 -11.76
C GLY A 263 7.55 -15.34 -10.46
N ASP A 264 8.61 -14.60 -10.04
CA ASP A 264 9.35 -14.86 -8.80
C ASP A 264 8.61 -14.25 -7.59
N VAL A 265 7.48 -14.85 -7.23
CA VAL A 265 6.65 -14.42 -6.10
C VAL A 265 6.75 -15.41 -4.95
N ARG A 266 7.23 -14.93 -3.80
CA ARG A 266 7.34 -15.71 -2.56
C ARG A 266 6.29 -15.25 -1.56
N LEU A 267 5.65 -16.19 -0.89
CA LEU A 267 4.61 -15.93 0.10
C LEU A 267 5.10 -16.28 1.50
N PHE A 268 5.00 -15.29 2.41
CA PHE A 268 5.30 -15.45 3.83
C PHE A 268 4.03 -15.23 4.68
N TRP A 269 3.60 -16.27 5.38
CA TRP A 269 2.46 -16.20 6.29
C TRP A 269 2.87 -15.74 7.69
N ALA A 270 2.37 -14.56 8.08
CA ALA A 270 2.62 -13.94 9.38
C ALA A 270 1.36 -13.99 10.27
N ASN A 271 0.87 -15.20 10.52
CA ASN A 271 -0.35 -15.43 11.29
C ASN A 271 -0.23 -14.95 12.74
N GLY A 272 -1.32 -14.44 13.31
CA GLY A 272 -1.39 -13.90 14.66
C GLY A 272 -1.08 -12.41 14.76
N PHE A 273 -0.56 -11.77 13.71
CA PHE A 273 -0.27 -10.34 13.71
C PHE A 273 -1.39 -9.49 13.10
N GLY A 274 -2.26 -10.08 12.26
CA GLY A 274 -3.36 -9.41 11.57
C GLY A 274 -2.87 -8.25 10.69
N HIS A 275 -3.78 -7.35 10.30
CA HIS A 275 -3.49 -6.34 9.27
C HIS A 275 -2.47 -5.27 9.70
N ARG A 276 -2.51 -4.81 10.96
CA ARG A 276 -1.78 -3.60 11.37
C ARG A 276 -0.47 -3.88 12.08
N ARG A 277 -0.42 -4.92 12.93
CA ARG A 277 0.80 -5.26 13.68
C ARG A 277 1.84 -5.97 12.84
N ILE A 278 1.43 -6.52 11.71
CA ILE A 278 2.27 -7.24 10.77
C ILE A 278 3.49 -6.43 10.33
N VAL A 279 3.38 -5.10 10.19
CA VAL A 279 4.47 -4.22 9.70
C VAL A 279 5.64 -4.06 10.68
N SER A 280 5.43 -4.42 11.96
CA SER A 280 6.44 -4.29 13.02
C SER A 280 6.75 -5.62 13.70
N ALA A 281 6.19 -6.72 13.21
CA ALA A 281 6.41 -8.05 13.77
C ALA A 281 7.84 -8.53 13.48
N ALA A 282 8.59 -8.93 14.51
CA ALA A 282 9.99 -9.35 14.36
C ALA A 282 10.19 -10.43 13.27
N PRO A 283 9.37 -11.49 13.18
CA PRO A 283 9.51 -12.48 12.09
C PRO A 283 9.33 -11.89 10.70
N VAL A 284 8.47 -10.85 10.57
CA VAL A 284 8.25 -10.16 9.29
C VAL A 284 9.45 -9.29 8.92
N LEU A 285 10.01 -8.56 9.88
CA LEU A 285 11.21 -7.75 9.67
C LEU A 285 12.39 -8.62 9.25
N GLU A 286 12.58 -9.78 9.90
CA GLU A 286 13.61 -10.76 9.58
C GLU A 286 13.41 -11.36 8.18
N ALA A 287 12.19 -11.77 7.82
CA ALA A 287 11.87 -12.30 6.49
C ALA A 287 12.12 -11.26 5.38
N ILE A 288 11.74 -10.00 5.61
CA ILE A 288 12.03 -8.90 4.68
C ILE A 288 13.54 -8.70 4.54
N SER A 289 14.28 -8.66 5.64
CA SER A 289 15.74 -8.49 5.61
C SER A 289 16.43 -9.63 4.87
N ALA A 290 16.04 -10.88 5.11
CA ALA A 290 16.55 -12.04 4.40
C ALA A 290 16.31 -11.92 2.88
N PHE A 291 15.07 -11.61 2.47
CA PHE A 291 14.71 -11.42 1.07
C PHE A 291 15.51 -10.29 0.39
N LEU A 292 15.75 -9.18 1.10
CA LEU A 292 16.49 -8.03 0.57
C LEU A 292 18.01 -8.27 0.49
N SER A 293 18.53 -9.23 1.25
CA SER A 293 19.95 -9.57 1.29
C SER A 293 20.36 -10.58 0.23
N GLU A 294 19.43 -11.25 -0.41
CA GLU A 294 19.72 -12.21 -1.46
C GLU A 294 20.37 -11.54 -2.68
N THR A 295 21.31 -12.24 -3.32
CA THR A 295 21.88 -11.78 -4.59
C THR A 295 20.86 -11.97 -5.71
N VAL A 296 20.54 -10.93 -6.48
CA VAL A 296 19.72 -11.07 -7.69
C VAL A 296 20.50 -11.94 -8.67
N LYS A 297 19.98 -13.12 -8.99
CA LYS A 297 20.54 -13.93 -10.07
C LYS A 297 20.23 -13.23 -11.39
N THR A 298 21.20 -12.53 -11.93
CA THR A 298 21.21 -12.07 -13.33
C THR A 298 21.69 -13.23 -14.18
N GLU A 299 20.78 -14.18 -14.50
CA GLU A 299 20.96 -15.05 -15.66
C GLU A 299 19.64 -15.71 -16.02
N SER A 300 19.24 -15.49 -17.27
CA SER A 300 18.18 -16.19 -17.96
C SER A 300 18.65 -17.61 -18.31
N SER A 301 18.06 -18.64 -17.73
CA SER A 301 17.93 -19.95 -18.35
C SER A 301 16.53 -20.46 -18.07
N PRO A 302 15.80 -20.94 -19.06
CA PRO A 302 14.44 -21.41 -18.88
C PRO A 302 14.50 -22.86 -18.42
N GLU A 303 14.29 -23.12 -17.14
CA GLU A 303 13.86 -24.46 -16.68
C GLU A 303 13.18 -24.35 -15.32
N ASP A 304 11.97 -24.90 -15.29
CA ASP A 304 11.15 -25.32 -14.15
C ASP A 304 10.64 -24.29 -13.14
N GLY A 305 9.44 -23.79 -13.46
CA GLY A 305 8.58 -23.10 -12.50
C GLY A 305 7.98 -24.05 -11.46
N ASP A 306 8.62 -24.20 -10.34
CA ASP A 306 8.00 -24.74 -9.13
C ASP A 306 7.87 -23.61 -8.09
N GLY A 307 6.63 -23.24 -7.81
CA GLY A 307 6.30 -22.20 -6.84
C GLY A 307 6.68 -22.64 -5.42
N THR A 308 7.86 -22.29 -4.97
CA THR A 308 8.38 -22.64 -3.65
C THR A 308 7.65 -21.88 -2.56
N VAL A 309 6.73 -22.54 -1.88
CA VAL A 309 6.13 -22.09 -0.62
C VAL A 309 7.16 -22.31 0.49
N LEU A 310 7.84 -21.25 0.92
CA LEU A 310 8.71 -21.32 2.09
C LEU A 310 7.84 -21.30 3.36
N SER A 311 7.53 -22.48 3.88
CA SER A 311 6.90 -22.67 5.18
C SER A 311 7.97 -22.68 6.27
N PHE A 312 8.34 -21.53 6.79
CA PHE A 312 9.14 -21.42 8.01
C PHE A 312 8.23 -20.95 9.14
N TYR A 313 7.84 -21.83 9.95
CA TYR A 313 7.42 -21.74 11.35
C TYR A 313 6.26 -22.69 11.67
N ARG A 314 6.59 -23.87 12.17
CA ARG A 314 5.67 -24.63 13.02
C ARG A 314 5.84 -24.11 14.45
N SER A 315 4.87 -23.38 14.96
CA SER A 315 4.76 -23.12 16.40
C SER A 315 4.58 -24.44 17.13
N PRO A 316 5.32 -24.72 18.21
CA PRO A 316 5.01 -25.86 19.06
C PRO A 316 3.71 -25.58 19.81
N VAL A 317 2.67 -26.33 19.51
CA VAL A 317 1.46 -26.41 20.33
C VAL A 317 1.87 -27.00 21.67
N ARG A 318 1.90 -26.18 22.73
CA ARG A 318 1.93 -26.68 24.11
C ARG A 318 0.61 -27.41 24.37
N ARG A 319 0.67 -28.72 24.43
CA ARG A 319 -0.38 -29.52 25.06
C ARG A 319 -0.25 -29.30 26.57
N SER A 320 -1.24 -28.65 27.17
CA SER A 320 -1.46 -28.69 28.61
C SER A 320 -2.13 -30.01 28.95
N SER A 321 -1.44 -30.77 29.76
CA SER A 321 -2.01 -31.87 30.59
C SER A 321 -2.90 -31.31 31.68
#